data_1ba901180ff8b9517177018e98133288
#
_entry.id   1ba901180ff8b9517177018e98133288
#
_cell.length_a   1.000
_cell.length_b   1.000
_cell.length_c   1.000
_cell.angle_alpha   90.00
_cell.angle_beta   90.00
_cell.angle_gamma   90.00
#
_symmetry.space_group_name_H-M   'P 1'
#
loop_
_entity.id
_entity.type
_entity.pdbx_description
1 polymer ?
#
loop_
_entity_poly.entity_id
_entity_poly.type
_entity_poly.pdbx_seq_one_letter_code
_entity_poly.pdbx_strand_id
1 'polypeptide(L)'
;MGLESAPPPAMSVRAARAIVLMVLATLSVARAQDVDVTVRLVSPGADTYLSGPVLLKAVIEPPPRAREAARVLFYADGRLVCTIMDAARAECPWDAGAEVKEHLVRVVVDLKNGKRAVAATRTKGLEHAESVTVDVVQVTAVVNDGNRFVKGLSKDAFRIMEDGVPQTISHFSSEGSPLELVVAVDVSQSMSPSMPQLKNAVRKFLAALGPKDQVTLAAFNDQLFTLARRETVPAQRLRAVDRLAPWGGTALFDVIVRGVQLLSRAPGRRVLVVFSDGDDRTSHATIANVESAMRSTDTTLFMVALGRGAREAQLRSGIQRLITMSGGRGLFVEKSEHLEDAFADIVNELSNQYLIGYQSTNNKRDGSWREITIAVPGSGHSVRARQGYRAPGGS
;
A
#
# COMPACT_ATOMS: atom_id res chain seq x y z
N MET A 1 21.27 -42.39 -78.76
CA MET A 1 19.84 -42.14 -78.80
C MET A 1 19.61 -40.83 -78.02
N GLY A 2 19.61 -39.77 -78.81
CA GLY A 2 19.45 -38.40 -78.30
C GLY A 2 18.01 -38.03 -78.11
N LEU A 3 17.76 -37.12 -77.22
CA LEU A 3 16.62 -36.21 -77.21
C LEU A 3 17.07 -34.83 -76.85
N GLU A 4 17.16 -34.00 -77.87
CA GLU A 4 17.34 -32.55 -77.80
C GLU A 4 16.12 -31.91 -77.14
N SER A 5 16.33 -31.03 -76.17
CA SER A 5 15.30 -30.16 -75.62
C SER A 5 15.40 -28.77 -76.26
N ALA A 6 14.34 -28.37 -76.92
CA ALA A 6 14.20 -27.03 -77.55
C ALA A 6 14.14 -25.88 -76.56
N PRO A 7 14.61 -24.66 -76.92
CA PRO A 7 14.54 -23.48 -76.09
C PRO A 7 13.15 -22.84 -76.08
N PRO A 8 12.77 -22.11 -74.97
CA PRO A 8 11.48 -21.42 -74.86
C PRO A 8 11.42 -20.18 -75.76
N PRO A 9 10.24 -19.77 -76.24
CA PRO A 9 10.05 -18.66 -77.17
C PRO A 9 10.27 -17.28 -76.45
N ALA A 10 10.92 -16.39 -77.16
CA ALA A 10 11.16 -15.01 -76.77
C ALA A 10 9.86 -14.20 -76.65
N MET A 11 9.59 -13.66 -75.44
CA MET A 11 8.48 -12.73 -75.23
C MET A 11 8.74 -11.38 -75.94
N SER A 12 7.77 -10.89 -76.68
CA SER A 12 7.86 -9.64 -77.44
C SER A 12 7.84 -8.41 -76.51
N VAL A 13 8.61 -7.39 -76.88
CA VAL A 13 8.81 -6.11 -76.20
C VAL A 13 7.50 -5.32 -75.93
N ARG A 14 6.39 -5.72 -76.55
CA ARG A 14 5.07 -5.07 -76.38
C ARG A 14 4.32 -5.54 -75.11
N ALA A 15 4.62 -6.72 -74.59
CA ALA A 15 3.99 -7.19 -73.35
C ALA A 15 4.59 -6.58 -72.09
N ALA A 16 5.87 -6.14 -72.11
CA ALA A 16 6.55 -5.54 -70.97
C ALA A 16 6.10 -4.08 -70.66
N ARG A 17 5.52 -3.37 -71.66
CA ARG A 17 5.00 -2.01 -71.43
C ARG A 17 3.60 -1.92 -70.83
N ALA A 18 2.78 -2.97 -70.96
CA ALA A 18 1.45 -3.04 -70.35
C ALA A 18 1.48 -3.39 -68.86
N ILE A 19 2.50 -4.11 -68.40
CA ILE A 19 2.66 -4.51 -66.99
C ILE A 19 3.19 -3.40 -66.13
N VAL A 20 4.02 -2.47 -66.68
CA VAL A 20 4.56 -1.32 -65.96
C VAL A 20 3.52 -0.22 -65.71
N LEU A 21 2.49 -0.08 -66.59
CA LEU A 21 1.41 0.90 -66.41
C LEU A 21 0.31 0.45 -65.43
N MET A 22 0.21 -0.85 -65.13
CA MET A 22 -0.81 -1.38 -64.20
C MET A 22 -0.34 -1.42 -62.74
N VAL A 23 0.96 -1.29 -62.48
CA VAL A 23 1.54 -1.24 -61.11
C VAL A 23 1.54 0.18 -60.53
N LEU A 24 1.33 1.21 -61.32
CA LEU A 24 1.31 2.63 -60.85
C LEU A 24 -0.09 3.17 -60.51
N ALA A 25 -1.15 2.36 -60.63
CA ALA A 25 -2.54 2.78 -60.36
C ALA A 25 -3.10 2.25 -59.03
N THR A 26 -2.29 1.56 -58.21
CA THR A 26 -2.67 1.18 -56.81
C THR A 26 -1.85 1.92 -55.79
N LEU A 27 -1.78 3.22 -55.87
CA LEU A 27 -1.56 4.05 -54.68
C LEU A 27 -2.87 3.92 -53.87
N SER A 28 -2.92 2.88 -53.06
CA SER A 28 -3.87 2.75 -51.99
C SER A 28 -3.73 4.02 -51.15
N VAL A 29 -4.71 4.90 -51.23
CA VAL A 29 -4.97 5.88 -50.20
C VAL A 29 -5.09 5.09 -48.92
N ALA A 30 -4.03 5.05 -48.12
CA ALA A 30 -4.10 4.57 -46.76
C ALA A 30 -5.13 5.46 -46.09
N ARG A 31 -6.36 4.98 -46.02
CA ARG A 31 -7.40 5.58 -45.18
C ARG A 31 -6.81 5.56 -43.79
N ALA A 32 -6.43 6.74 -43.29
CA ALA A 32 -6.08 6.89 -41.88
C ALA A 32 -7.23 6.25 -41.12
N GLN A 33 -6.97 5.15 -40.44
CA GLN A 33 -7.93 4.55 -39.52
C GLN A 33 -8.26 5.67 -38.54
N ASP A 34 -9.52 6.05 -38.50
CA ASP A 34 -10.01 7.05 -37.54
C ASP A 34 -9.90 6.39 -36.16
N VAL A 35 -8.76 6.65 -35.48
CA VAL A 35 -8.51 6.09 -34.15
C VAL A 35 -9.51 6.75 -33.22
N ASP A 36 -10.50 6.00 -32.76
CA ASP A 36 -11.51 6.52 -31.83
C ASP A 36 -10.84 7.11 -30.57
N VAL A 37 -11.38 8.22 -30.09
CA VAL A 37 -10.96 8.81 -28.83
C VAL A 37 -11.41 7.90 -27.70
N THR A 38 -10.46 7.49 -26.85
CA THR A 38 -10.73 6.71 -25.66
C THR A 38 -10.37 7.51 -24.41
N VAL A 39 -10.93 7.12 -23.27
CA VAL A 39 -10.60 7.71 -21.97
C VAL A 39 -10.20 6.60 -21.02
N ARG A 40 -9.20 6.87 -20.18
CA ARG A 40 -8.75 5.94 -19.14
C ARG A 40 -8.70 6.65 -17.79
N LEU A 41 -9.29 6.03 -16.76
CA LEU A 41 -9.10 6.44 -15.37
C LEU A 41 -7.70 6.07 -14.92
N VAL A 42 -6.95 7.05 -14.42
CA VAL A 42 -5.60 6.89 -13.88
C VAL A 42 -5.66 6.79 -12.35
N SER A 43 -6.56 7.57 -11.74
CA SER A 43 -6.84 7.52 -10.31
C SER A 43 -8.36 7.66 -10.08
N PRO A 44 -8.94 6.78 -9.25
CA PRO A 44 -8.37 5.60 -8.62
C PRO A 44 -8.18 4.43 -9.58
N GLY A 45 -7.24 3.53 -9.26
CA GLY A 45 -7.12 2.23 -9.94
C GLY A 45 -8.15 1.22 -9.43
N ALA A 46 -8.34 0.11 -10.17
CA ALA A 46 -9.33 -0.93 -9.86
C ALA A 46 -9.10 -1.63 -8.50
N ASP A 47 -7.87 -1.63 -7.99
CA ASP A 47 -7.52 -2.30 -6.73
C ASP A 47 -7.25 -1.32 -5.58
N THR A 48 -7.74 -0.09 -5.69
CA THR A 48 -7.51 0.97 -4.71
C THR A 48 -8.55 0.95 -3.60
N TYR A 49 -8.12 1.21 -2.37
CA TYR A 49 -8.97 1.47 -1.21
C TYR A 49 -9.04 2.96 -0.99
N LEU A 50 -10.24 3.52 -0.90
CA LEU A 50 -10.45 4.96 -0.76
C LEU A 50 -11.11 5.30 0.55
N SER A 51 -10.61 6.36 1.20
CA SER A 51 -11.30 7.08 2.28
C SER A 51 -10.79 8.51 2.34
N GLY A 52 -11.62 9.45 2.76
CA GLY A 52 -11.31 10.87 2.82
C GLY A 52 -11.06 11.51 1.46
N PRO A 53 -10.34 12.65 1.39
CA PRO A 53 -10.08 13.39 0.16
C PRO A 53 -9.25 12.59 -0.85
N VAL A 54 -9.72 12.53 -2.09
CA VAL A 54 -9.11 11.80 -3.21
C VAL A 54 -9.10 12.68 -4.44
N LEU A 55 -8.05 12.62 -5.24
CA LEU A 55 -8.00 13.24 -6.55
C LEU A 55 -8.33 12.22 -7.63
N LEU A 56 -9.51 12.36 -8.25
CA LEU A 56 -9.88 11.58 -9.43
C LEU A 56 -9.12 12.13 -10.64
N LYS A 57 -8.52 11.24 -11.44
CA LYS A 57 -7.71 11.63 -12.60
C LYS A 57 -7.99 10.75 -13.80
N ALA A 58 -8.16 11.37 -14.96
CA ALA A 58 -8.35 10.67 -16.23
C ALA A 58 -7.40 11.18 -17.30
N VAL A 59 -7.13 10.32 -18.28
CA VAL A 59 -6.33 10.65 -19.47
C VAL A 59 -7.13 10.30 -20.71
N ILE A 60 -7.14 11.21 -21.68
CA ILE A 60 -7.76 11.03 -23.00
C ILE A 60 -6.68 10.58 -23.96
N GLU A 61 -6.93 9.48 -24.65
CA GLU A 61 -6.00 8.85 -25.59
C GLU A 61 -6.58 8.83 -27.02
N PRO A 62 -5.77 9.15 -28.04
CA PRO A 62 -4.39 9.66 -27.94
C PRO A 62 -4.34 11.12 -27.48
N PRO A 63 -3.28 11.54 -26.77
CA PRO A 63 -3.20 12.87 -26.15
C PRO A 63 -3.49 14.08 -27.07
N PRO A 64 -3.09 14.09 -28.34
CA PRO A 64 -3.41 15.21 -29.26
C PRO A 64 -4.92 15.41 -29.46
N ARG A 65 -5.72 14.35 -29.30
CA ARG A 65 -7.18 14.38 -29.45
C ARG A 65 -7.94 14.85 -28.21
N ALA A 66 -7.26 15.08 -27.09
CA ALA A 66 -7.89 15.68 -25.90
C ALA A 66 -8.57 17.03 -26.23
N ARG A 67 -8.09 17.75 -27.28
CA ARG A 67 -8.70 19.01 -27.78
C ARG A 67 -10.10 18.83 -28.40
N GLU A 68 -10.48 17.59 -28.74
CA GLU A 68 -11.79 17.24 -29.26
C GLU A 68 -12.85 17.10 -28.17
N ALA A 69 -12.42 16.99 -26.89
CA ALA A 69 -13.33 16.98 -25.75
C ALA A 69 -14.00 18.35 -25.59
N ALA A 70 -15.31 18.33 -25.40
CA ALA A 70 -16.10 19.49 -25.01
C ALA A 70 -16.12 19.67 -23.49
N ARG A 71 -16.19 18.55 -22.76
CA ARG A 71 -16.15 18.51 -21.29
C ARG A 71 -15.83 17.10 -20.79
N VAL A 72 -15.31 17.03 -19.57
CA VAL A 72 -15.06 15.78 -18.84
C VAL A 72 -15.92 15.78 -17.58
N LEU A 73 -16.68 14.72 -17.36
CA LEU A 73 -17.62 14.55 -16.25
C LEU A 73 -17.13 13.40 -15.38
N PHE A 74 -16.91 13.62 -14.09
CA PHE A 74 -16.61 12.58 -13.13
C PHE A 74 -17.85 12.26 -12.30
N TYR A 75 -18.12 10.96 -12.14
CA TYR A 75 -19.19 10.43 -11.31
C TYR A 75 -18.58 9.49 -10.26
N ALA A 76 -19.08 9.56 -9.04
CA ALA A 76 -18.82 8.61 -7.99
C ALA A 76 -20.16 8.10 -7.45
N ASP A 77 -20.34 6.78 -7.38
CA ASP A 77 -21.56 6.12 -6.91
C ASP A 77 -22.85 6.63 -7.59
N GLY A 78 -22.76 6.89 -8.88
CA GLY A 78 -23.86 7.40 -9.70
C GLY A 78 -24.13 8.91 -9.59
N ARG A 79 -23.44 9.63 -8.71
CA ARG A 79 -23.58 11.08 -8.55
C ARG A 79 -22.52 11.83 -9.34
N LEU A 80 -22.90 12.92 -10.01
CA LEU A 80 -21.94 13.83 -10.67
C LEU A 80 -21.12 14.56 -9.59
N VAL A 81 -19.80 14.44 -9.67
CA VAL A 81 -18.87 15.05 -8.73
C VAL A 81 -18.26 16.32 -9.30
N CYS A 82 -17.77 16.24 -10.55
CA CYS A 82 -17.15 17.38 -11.23
C CYS A 82 -17.53 17.45 -12.70
N THR A 83 -17.50 18.68 -13.22
CA THR A 83 -17.48 18.98 -14.66
C THR A 83 -16.23 19.78 -14.97
N ILE A 84 -15.35 19.25 -15.81
CA ILE A 84 -14.08 19.88 -16.20
C ILE A 84 -14.18 20.28 -17.67
N MET A 85 -13.89 21.55 -17.94
CA MET A 85 -13.92 22.10 -19.31
C MET A 85 -12.54 22.03 -19.99
N ASP A 86 -11.47 22.00 -19.20
CA ASP A 86 -10.10 21.80 -19.70
C ASP A 86 -9.72 20.32 -19.65
N ALA A 87 -9.89 19.64 -20.76
CA ALA A 87 -9.62 18.20 -20.88
C ALA A 87 -8.13 17.83 -20.74
N ALA A 88 -7.21 18.80 -20.84
CA ALA A 88 -5.78 18.58 -20.61
C ALA A 88 -5.47 18.40 -19.10
N ARG A 89 -6.36 18.86 -18.23
CA ARG A 89 -6.28 18.73 -16.78
C ARG A 89 -7.54 18.06 -16.23
N ALA A 90 -7.80 16.83 -16.68
CA ALA A 90 -8.95 16.05 -16.22
C ALA A 90 -8.71 15.50 -14.80
N GLU A 91 -8.72 16.40 -13.83
CA GLU A 91 -8.54 16.12 -12.39
C GLU A 91 -9.70 16.70 -11.59
N CYS A 92 -10.20 15.91 -10.62
CA CYS A 92 -11.36 16.24 -9.81
C CYS A 92 -11.14 15.87 -8.35
N PRO A 93 -11.07 16.82 -7.41
CA PRO A 93 -11.05 16.52 -5.99
C PRO A 93 -12.43 15.96 -5.56
N TRP A 94 -12.41 14.90 -4.82
CA TRP A 94 -13.60 14.24 -4.30
C TRP A 94 -13.33 13.64 -2.92
N ASP A 95 -14.29 13.67 -2.03
CA ASP A 95 -14.22 13.02 -0.72
C ASP A 95 -14.94 11.67 -0.77
N ALA A 96 -14.17 10.58 -0.58
CA ALA A 96 -14.70 9.23 -0.55
C ALA A 96 -15.40 8.90 0.80
N GLY A 97 -15.37 9.82 1.76
CA GLY A 97 -15.91 9.60 3.11
C GLY A 97 -14.92 8.92 4.05
N ALA A 98 -15.28 8.87 5.32
CA ALA A 98 -14.42 8.34 6.37
C ALA A 98 -14.26 6.81 6.34
N GLU A 99 -15.22 6.09 5.74
CA GLU A 99 -15.22 4.63 5.67
C GLU A 99 -14.60 4.14 4.36
N VAL A 100 -13.75 3.10 4.47
CA VAL A 100 -13.22 2.41 3.29
C VAL A 100 -14.29 1.45 2.77
N LYS A 101 -15.02 1.86 1.75
CA LYS A 101 -16.04 1.05 1.07
C LYS A 101 -15.79 0.97 -0.44
N GLU A 102 -16.51 0.07 -1.10
CA GLU A 102 -16.49 -0.01 -2.54
C GLU A 102 -17.14 1.24 -3.15
N HIS A 103 -16.47 1.83 -4.13
CA HIS A 103 -16.98 2.95 -4.91
C HIS A 103 -16.92 2.63 -6.40
N LEU A 104 -17.97 3.01 -7.13
CA LEU A 104 -17.97 2.99 -8.59
C LEU A 104 -17.63 4.39 -9.10
N VAL A 105 -16.40 4.56 -9.59
CA VAL A 105 -15.95 5.81 -10.21
C VAL A 105 -16.05 5.69 -11.72
N ARG A 106 -16.71 6.66 -12.36
CA ARG A 106 -16.89 6.71 -13.80
C ARG A 106 -16.51 8.08 -14.34
N VAL A 107 -15.77 8.12 -15.45
CA VAL A 107 -15.49 9.31 -16.22
C VAL A 107 -16.21 9.22 -17.56
N VAL A 108 -16.82 10.33 -17.96
CA VAL A 108 -17.48 10.49 -19.26
C VAL A 108 -16.87 11.70 -19.94
N VAL A 109 -16.39 11.53 -21.16
CA VAL A 109 -15.87 12.61 -22.00
C VAL A 109 -16.89 12.85 -23.12
N ASP A 110 -17.52 14.00 -23.09
CA ASP A 110 -18.36 14.46 -24.18
C ASP A 110 -17.45 15.10 -25.27
N LEU A 111 -17.51 14.60 -26.48
CA LEU A 111 -16.72 15.12 -27.60
C LEU A 111 -17.52 16.18 -28.36
N LYS A 112 -16.82 17.13 -29.01
CA LYS A 112 -17.41 18.22 -29.82
C LYS A 112 -18.25 17.70 -30.98
N ASN A 113 -17.99 16.48 -31.45
CA ASN A 113 -18.78 15.81 -32.51
C ASN A 113 -20.01 15.08 -32.00
N GLY A 114 -20.37 15.21 -30.71
CA GLY A 114 -21.51 14.56 -30.07
C GLY A 114 -21.28 13.11 -29.61
N LYS A 115 -20.14 12.49 -29.94
CA LYS A 115 -19.77 11.16 -29.43
C LYS A 115 -19.36 11.25 -27.94
N ARG A 116 -19.33 10.10 -27.28
CA ARG A 116 -18.90 9.95 -25.87
C ARG A 116 -17.86 8.87 -25.74
N ALA A 117 -16.83 9.15 -24.94
CA ALA A 117 -15.91 8.13 -24.42
C ALA A 117 -16.18 7.94 -22.93
N VAL A 118 -16.17 6.69 -22.46
CA VAL A 118 -16.49 6.36 -21.07
C VAL A 118 -15.48 5.38 -20.54
N ALA A 119 -15.01 5.61 -19.30
CA ALA A 119 -14.28 4.64 -18.52
C ALA A 119 -14.86 4.56 -17.12
N ALA A 120 -14.81 3.38 -16.51
CA ALA A 120 -15.24 3.18 -15.15
C ALA A 120 -14.28 2.25 -14.42
N THR A 121 -14.14 2.45 -13.13
CA THR A 121 -13.42 1.56 -12.25
C THR A 121 -14.21 1.36 -10.97
N ARG A 122 -14.03 0.19 -10.38
CA ARG A 122 -14.60 -0.15 -9.08
C ARG A 122 -13.47 -0.26 -8.08
N THR A 123 -13.52 0.52 -7.01
CA THR A 123 -12.56 0.44 -5.93
C THR A 123 -12.93 -0.68 -4.97
N LYS A 124 -12.03 -1.05 -4.07
CA LYS A 124 -12.30 -2.12 -3.11
C LYS A 124 -12.76 -1.54 -1.77
N GLY A 125 -13.79 -2.15 -1.19
CA GLY A 125 -14.21 -1.96 0.20
C GLY A 125 -13.54 -2.96 1.13
N LEU A 126 -13.49 -2.64 2.41
CA LEU A 126 -13.17 -3.64 3.43
C LEU A 126 -14.40 -4.55 3.59
N GLU A 127 -14.24 -5.85 3.37
CA GLU A 127 -15.30 -6.80 3.68
C GLU A 127 -15.60 -6.74 5.18
N HIS A 128 -16.87 -6.65 5.54
CA HIS A 128 -17.30 -6.71 6.93
C HIS A 128 -17.05 -8.12 7.45
N ALA A 129 -15.95 -8.33 8.17
CA ALA A 129 -15.87 -9.45 9.08
C ALA A 129 -16.83 -9.13 10.24
N GLU A 130 -17.85 -9.96 10.47
CA GLU A 130 -18.63 -9.89 11.70
C GLU A 130 -17.68 -10.00 12.88
N SER A 131 -17.41 -8.88 13.55
CA SER A 131 -16.61 -8.88 14.75
C SER A 131 -17.48 -9.39 15.90
N VAL A 132 -17.29 -10.64 16.27
CA VAL A 132 -17.61 -11.06 17.64
C VAL A 132 -16.66 -10.25 18.53
N THR A 133 -17.18 -9.20 19.16
CA THR A 133 -16.44 -8.39 20.13
C THR A 133 -16.20 -9.22 21.38
N VAL A 134 -15.17 -10.04 21.35
CA VAL A 134 -14.59 -10.58 22.58
C VAL A 134 -13.71 -9.45 23.11
N ASP A 135 -14.06 -8.90 24.27
CA ASP A 135 -13.33 -7.81 24.94
C ASP A 135 -11.95 -8.28 25.46
N VAL A 136 -11.15 -8.89 24.58
CA VAL A 136 -9.79 -9.34 24.88
C VAL A 136 -8.81 -8.27 24.44
N VAL A 137 -8.06 -7.73 25.40
CA VAL A 137 -6.94 -6.83 25.13
C VAL A 137 -5.76 -7.68 24.65
N GLN A 138 -5.39 -7.50 23.40
CA GLN A 138 -4.29 -8.23 22.78
C GLN A 138 -3.02 -7.37 22.79
N VAL A 139 -1.90 -7.95 23.22
CA VAL A 139 -0.61 -7.26 23.29
C VAL A 139 0.47 -8.15 22.71
N THR A 140 1.25 -7.60 21.79
CA THR A 140 2.47 -8.23 21.27
C THR A 140 3.65 -7.78 22.12
N ALA A 141 4.45 -8.71 22.63
CA ALA A 141 5.61 -8.45 23.45
C ALA A 141 6.88 -9.07 22.85
N VAL A 142 8.00 -8.37 22.96
CA VAL A 142 9.34 -8.85 22.63
C VAL A 142 10.15 -8.89 23.94
N VAL A 143 10.80 -10.02 24.21
CA VAL A 143 11.65 -10.19 25.38
C VAL A 143 13.10 -10.30 24.93
N ASN A 144 13.98 -9.48 25.53
CA ASN A 144 15.40 -9.45 25.21
C ASN A 144 16.27 -9.68 26.45
N ASP A 145 17.37 -10.39 26.25
CA ASP A 145 18.52 -10.44 27.11
C ASP A 145 19.68 -9.72 26.39
N GLY A 146 19.95 -8.49 26.80
CA GLY A 146 20.78 -7.58 26.01
C GLY A 146 20.26 -7.42 24.59
N ASN A 147 21.04 -7.85 23.59
CA ASN A 147 20.70 -7.78 22.17
C ASN A 147 20.12 -9.08 21.60
N ARG A 148 19.83 -10.08 22.44
CA ARG A 148 19.31 -11.38 21.99
C ARG A 148 17.85 -11.54 22.36
N PHE A 149 17.05 -12.07 21.43
CA PHE A 149 15.66 -12.43 21.71
C PHE A 149 15.62 -13.66 22.62
N VAL A 150 14.84 -13.56 23.70
CA VAL A 150 14.55 -14.69 24.59
C VAL A 150 13.35 -15.44 24.02
N LYS A 151 13.52 -16.72 23.74
CA LYS A 151 12.52 -17.62 23.17
C LYS A 151 12.06 -18.65 24.17
N GLY A 152 10.89 -19.27 23.93
CA GLY A 152 10.41 -20.42 24.66
C GLY A 152 9.93 -20.12 26.09
N LEU A 153 9.66 -18.85 26.42
CA LEU A 153 9.04 -18.51 27.70
C LEU A 153 7.59 -19.01 27.72
N SER A 154 7.19 -19.61 28.84
CA SER A 154 5.80 -19.99 29.07
C SER A 154 4.95 -18.81 29.54
N LYS A 155 3.64 -18.94 29.47
CA LYS A 155 2.67 -17.95 29.96
C LYS A 155 2.99 -17.48 31.39
N ASP A 156 3.39 -18.42 32.24
CA ASP A 156 3.60 -18.18 33.68
C ASP A 156 4.84 -17.33 33.99
N ALA A 157 5.75 -17.18 33.01
CA ALA A 157 6.90 -16.28 33.12
C ALA A 157 6.50 -14.81 33.06
N PHE A 158 5.32 -14.48 32.49
CA PHE A 158 4.90 -13.10 32.29
C PHE A 158 4.02 -12.58 33.44
N ARG A 159 4.18 -11.31 33.72
CA ARG A 159 3.27 -10.53 34.56
C ARG A 159 2.79 -9.33 33.75
N ILE A 160 1.48 -9.16 33.72
CA ILE A 160 0.84 -8.04 33.00
C ILE A 160 0.03 -7.22 33.99
N MET A 161 0.14 -5.91 33.87
CA MET A 161 -0.59 -4.95 34.69
C MET A 161 -1.27 -3.94 33.79
N GLU A 162 -2.50 -3.56 34.15
CA GLU A 162 -3.25 -2.47 33.54
C GLU A 162 -3.51 -1.42 34.61
N ASP A 163 -3.06 -0.18 34.38
CA ASP A 163 -3.15 0.91 35.36
C ASP A 163 -2.63 0.51 36.76
N GLY A 164 -1.58 -0.31 36.82
CA GLY A 164 -1.01 -0.83 38.03
C GLY A 164 -1.76 -2.03 38.65
N VAL A 165 -2.88 -2.46 38.06
CA VAL A 165 -3.66 -3.62 38.54
C VAL A 165 -3.25 -4.89 37.80
N PRO A 166 -2.87 -5.98 38.50
CA PRO A 166 -2.51 -7.24 37.85
C PRO A 166 -3.67 -7.82 37.05
N GLN A 167 -3.36 -8.31 35.83
CA GLN A 167 -4.32 -8.93 34.93
C GLN A 167 -4.02 -10.42 34.71
N THR A 168 -5.05 -11.21 34.52
CA THR A 168 -4.91 -12.64 34.22
C THR A 168 -4.78 -12.87 32.73
N ILE A 169 -3.68 -13.51 32.30
CA ILE A 169 -3.46 -13.87 30.90
C ILE A 169 -4.41 -14.99 30.52
N SER A 170 -5.35 -14.71 29.61
CA SER A 170 -6.34 -15.68 29.09
C SER A 170 -5.86 -16.38 27.81
N HIS A 171 -5.10 -15.67 26.98
CA HIS A 171 -4.56 -16.19 25.71
C HIS A 171 -3.06 -15.96 25.67
N PHE A 172 -2.33 -16.96 25.18
CA PHE A 172 -0.88 -16.88 25.05
C PHE A 172 -0.40 -17.70 23.85
N SER A 173 0.46 -17.13 23.05
CA SER A 173 1.16 -17.82 21.96
C SER A 173 2.61 -17.34 21.91
N SER A 174 3.53 -18.26 21.94
CA SER A 174 4.97 -18.04 21.76
C SER A 174 5.44 -18.39 20.35
N GLU A 175 4.57 -19.02 19.56
CA GLU A 175 4.87 -19.42 18.18
C GLU A 175 4.00 -18.60 17.22
N GLY A 176 4.59 -18.26 16.08
CA GLY A 176 4.08 -17.35 15.07
C GLY A 176 2.60 -17.49 14.71
N SER A 177 1.74 -16.82 15.47
CA SER A 177 0.40 -16.54 14.96
C SER A 177 0.51 -15.80 13.64
N PRO A 178 -0.33 -16.13 12.65
CA PRO A 178 -0.28 -15.47 11.34
C PRO A 178 -0.30 -13.94 11.47
N LEU A 179 0.49 -13.29 10.61
CA LEU A 179 0.55 -11.84 10.53
C LEU A 179 -0.52 -11.31 9.58
N GLU A 180 -1.13 -10.22 9.96
CA GLU A 180 -1.84 -9.33 9.07
C GLU A 180 -0.96 -8.10 8.87
N LEU A 181 -0.30 -8.03 7.73
CA LEU A 181 0.80 -7.11 7.47
C LEU A 181 0.42 -6.11 6.39
N VAL A 182 0.56 -4.82 6.69
CA VAL A 182 0.60 -3.75 5.69
C VAL A 182 2.05 -3.29 5.55
N VAL A 183 2.58 -3.40 4.34
CA VAL A 183 3.91 -2.90 3.95
C VAL A 183 3.70 -1.68 3.08
N ALA A 184 3.98 -0.50 3.61
CA ALA A 184 3.86 0.77 2.91
C ALA A 184 5.25 1.26 2.49
N VAL A 185 5.46 1.38 1.18
CA VAL A 185 6.73 1.75 0.57
C VAL A 185 6.63 3.14 -0.02
N ASP A 186 7.47 4.04 0.45
CA ASP A 186 7.61 5.38 -0.08
C ASP A 186 8.15 5.32 -1.52
N VAL A 187 7.38 5.86 -2.44
CA VAL A 187 7.74 6.00 -3.85
C VAL A 187 7.80 7.49 -4.26
N SER A 188 8.05 8.37 -3.30
CA SER A 188 8.29 9.79 -3.58
C SER A 188 9.53 9.98 -4.45
N GLN A 189 9.65 11.17 -5.07
CA GLN A 189 10.76 11.48 -5.97
C GLN A 189 12.12 11.39 -5.28
N SER A 190 12.22 11.70 -3.98
CA SER A 190 13.45 11.58 -3.18
C SER A 190 13.98 10.15 -3.05
N MET A 191 13.10 9.15 -3.17
CA MET A 191 13.47 7.73 -3.11
C MET A 191 14.08 7.19 -4.41
N SER A 192 14.07 7.95 -5.50
CA SER A 192 14.58 7.51 -6.82
C SER A 192 15.98 6.88 -6.77
N PRO A 193 16.98 7.48 -6.11
CA PRO A 193 18.35 6.91 -6.09
C PRO A 193 18.43 5.56 -5.36
N SER A 194 17.55 5.34 -4.37
CA SER A 194 17.56 4.13 -3.52
C SER A 194 16.55 3.08 -3.99
N MET A 195 15.74 3.37 -5.00
CA MET A 195 14.63 2.50 -5.43
C MET A 195 15.08 1.08 -5.83
N PRO A 196 16.18 0.85 -6.54
CA PRO A 196 16.64 -0.49 -6.87
C PRO A 196 16.95 -1.34 -5.63
N GLN A 197 17.70 -0.77 -4.66
CA GLN A 197 18.05 -1.43 -3.40
C GLN A 197 16.80 -1.66 -2.54
N LEU A 198 15.91 -0.68 -2.48
CA LEU A 198 14.64 -0.79 -1.77
C LEU A 198 13.78 -1.93 -2.33
N LYS A 199 13.61 -2.01 -3.64
CA LYS A 199 12.88 -3.12 -4.29
C LYS A 199 13.48 -4.48 -3.94
N ASN A 200 14.80 -4.58 -3.98
CA ASN A 200 15.48 -5.83 -3.66
C ASN A 200 15.27 -6.22 -2.19
N ALA A 201 15.42 -5.28 -1.27
CA ALA A 201 15.22 -5.48 0.16
C ALA A 201 13.73 -5.85 0.45
N VAL A 202 12.76 -5.17 -0.16
CA VAL A 202 11.33 -5.51 -0.04
C VAL A 202 11.04 -6.92 -0.58
N ARG A 203 11.63 -7.32 -1.70
CA ARG A 203 11.48 -8.70 -2.22
C ARG A 203 11.99 -9.74 -1.24
N LYS A 204 13.19 -9.55 -0.68
CA LYS A 204 13.76 -10.47 0.33
C LYS A 204 12.89 -10.54 1.58
N PHE A 205 12.42 -9.40 2.06
CA PHE A 205 11.50 -9.32 3.18
C PHE A 205 10.22 -10.13 2.92
N LEU A 206 9.54 -9.87 1.81
CA LEU A 206 8.30 -10.55 1.45
C LEU A 206 8.48 -12.05 1.21
N ALA A 207 9.65 -12.46 0.73
CA ALA A 207 9.99 -13.87 0.54
C ALA A 207 10.24 -14.62 1.86
N ALA A 208 10.69 -13.90 2.91
CA ALA A 208 10.96 -14.47 4.23
C ALA A 208 9.70 -14.63 5.09
N LEU A 209 8.56 -14.04 4.68
CA LEU A 209 7.28 -14.17 5.38
C LEU A 209 6.66 -15.56 5.20
N GLY A 210 5.94 -16.00 6.20
CA GLY A 210 5.29 -17.31 6.23
C GLY A 210 4.14 -17.45 5.22
N PRO A 211 3.77 -18.69 4.88
CA PRO A 211 2.68 -18.95 3.92
C PRO A 211 1.29 -18.62 4.48
N LYS A 212 1.14 -18.47 5.79
CA LYS A 212 -0.10 -18.06 6.46
C LYS A 212 -0.21 -16.56 6.68
N ASP A 213 0.89 -15.81 6.46
CA ASP A 213 0.89 -14.36 6.62
C ASP A 213 0.15 -13.69 5.48
N GLN A 214 -0.73 -12.77 5.80
CA GLN A 214 -1.49 -11.98 4.83
C GLN A 214 -0.83 -10.63 4.63
N VAL A 215 -0.43 -10.36 3.41
CA VAL A 215 0.36 -9.16 3.07
C VAL A 215 -0.43 -8.23 2.19
N THR A 216 -0.61 -7.01 2.65
CA THR A 216 -1.02 -5.88 1.82
C THR A 216 0.21 -5.05 1.49
N LEU A 217 0.66 -5.08 0.24
CA LEU A 217 1.72 -4.21 -0.25
C LEU A 217 1.10 -2.93 -0.79
N ALA A 218 1.51 -1.81 -0.26
CA ALA A 218 1.11 -0.49 -0.69
C ALA A 218 2.32 0.35 -1.07
N ALA A 219 2.19 1.15 -2.13
CA ALA A 219 3.10 2.24 -2.44
C ALA A 219 2.47 3.55 -2.00
N PHE A 220 3.26 4.51 -1.60
CA PHE A 220 2.75 5.85 -1.31
C PHE A 220 3.68 6.97 -1.75
N ASN A 221 3.07 8.08 -2.06
CA ASN A 221 3.67 9.39 -2.27
C ASN A 221 2.75 10.43 -1.64
N ASP A 222 2.13 11.33 -2.42
CA ASP A 222 1.03 12.19 -1.97
C ASP A 222 -0.26 11.39 -1.70
N GLN A 223 -0.31 10.11 -2.12
CA GLN A 223 -1.45 9.21 -1.99
C GLN A 223 -0.99 7.78 -1.67
N LEU A 224 -1.91 6.94 -1.15
CA LEU A 224 -1.67 5.52 -0.90
C LEU A 224 -2.24 4.67 -2.04
N PHE A 225 -1.41 3.81 -2.62
CA PHE A 225 -1.75 2.89 -3.71
C PHE A 225 -1.58 1.45 -3.25
N THR A 226 -2.65 0.67 -3.23
CA THR A 226 -2.55 -0.76 -2.91
C THR A 226 -2.10 -1.54 -4.15
N LEU A 227 -0.95 -2.21 -4.05
CA LEU A 227 -0.35 -3.02 -5.10
C LEU A 227 -0.72 -4.51 -4.98
N ALA A 228 -0.82 -5.03 -3.76
CA ALA A 228 -1.35 -6.35 -3.45
C ALA A 228 -2.13 -6.27 -2.15
N ARG A 229 -3.24 -7.01 -2.03
CA ARG A 229 -4.09 -6.98 -0.83
C ARG A 229 -4.22 -8.35 -0.23
N ARG A 230 -3.91 -8.46 1.08
CA ARG A 230 -4.00 -9.70 1.87
C ARG A 230 -3.52 -10.92 1.10
N GLU A 231 -2.43 -10.72 0.36
CA GLU A 231 -1.89 -11.71 -0.55
C GLU A 231 -1.09 -12.76 0.23
N THR A 232 -1.41 -14.01 0.04
CA THR A 232 -0.71 -15.14 0.67
C THR A 232 0.26 -15.83 -0.27
N VAL A 233 0.07 -15.70 -1.59
CA VAL A 233 0.90 -16.35 -2.60
C VAL A 233 2.22 -15.60 -2.80
N PRO A 234 3.39 -16.19 -2.47
CA PRO A 234 4.67 -15.49 -2.53
C PRO A 234 4.98 -14.89 -3.91
N ALA A 235 4.71 -15.61 -4.99
CA ALA A 235 4.98 -15.13 -6.34
C ALA A 235 4.17 -13.88 -6.70
N GLN A 236 2.94 -13.74 -6.22
CA GLN A 236 2.09 -12.56 -6.45
C GLN A 236 2.57 -11.37 -5.62
N ARG A 237 2.98 -11.61 -4.36
CA ARG A 237 3.62 -10.58 -3.52
C ARG A 237 4.85 -9.98 -4.23
N LEU A 238 5.70 -10.84 -4.79
CA LEU A 238 6.94 -10.41 -5.46
C LEU A 238 6.67 -9.64 -6.76
N ARG A 239 5.69 -10.06 -7.56
CA ARG A 239 5.28 -9.33 -8.78
C ARG A 239 4.76 -7.91 -8.46
N ALA A 240 4.11 -7.72 -7.32
CA ALA A 240 3.61 -6.42 -6.92
C ALA A 240 4.75 -5.41 -6.67
N VAL A 241 5.95 -5.87 -6.25
CA VAL A 241 7.13 -5.03 -6.04
C VAL A 241 7.64 -4.39 -7.34
N ASP A 242 7.45 -5.04 -8.49
CA ASP A 242 7.90 -4.51 -9.79
C ASP A 242 7.19 -3.21 -10.16
N ARG A 243 5.97 -3.01 -9.65
CA ARG A 243 5.15 -1.81 -9.89
C ARG A 243 5.56 -0.59 -9.08
N LEU A 244 6.45 -0.73 -8.10
CA LEU A 244 6.99 0.42 -7.37
C LEU A 244 7.76 1.32 -8.35
N ALA A 245 7.39 2.58 -8.46
CA ALA A 245 8.04 3.56 -9.33
C ALA A 245 8.03 4.93 -8.64
N PRO A 246 9.18 5.64 -8.59
CA PRO A 246 9.28 6.89 -7.86
C PRO A 246 8.63 8.06 -8.61
N TRP A 247 7.76 8.81 -7.91
CA TRP A 247 7.16 10.07 -8.36
C TRP A 247 6.41 10.77 -7.22
N GLY A 248 6.17 12.10 -7.33
CA GLY A 248 5.37 12.86 -6.38
C GLY A 248 6.09 13.23 -5.08
N GLY A 249 5.33 13.73 -4.11
CA GLY A 249 5.76 14.10 -2.77
C GLY A 249 5.68 12.96 -1.76
N THR A 250 5.56 13.27 -0.46
CA THR A 250 5.52 12.28 0.64
C THR A 250 4.44 12.66 1.64
N ALA A 251 3.40 11.82 1.79
CA ALA A 251 2.33 11.97 2.76
C ALA A 251 2.43 10.88 3.85
N LEU A 252 3.51 10.90 4.62
CA LEU A 252 3.86 9.87 5.59
C LEU A 252 2.80 9.71 6.70
N PHE A 253 2.31 10.82 7.28
CA PHE A 253 1.32 10.76 8.36
C PHE A 253 -0.02 10.23 7.86
N ASP A 254 -0.47 10.64 6.68
CA ASP A 254 -1.69 10.11 6.06
C ASP A 254 -1.58 8.60 5.85
N VAL A 255 -0.41 8.12 5.43
CA VAL A 255 -0.16 6.69 5.20
C VAL A 255 -0.18 5.88 6.49
N ILE A 256 0.40 6.37 7.57
CA ILE A 256 0.35 5.68 8.87
C ILE A 256 -1.11 5.58 9.35
N VAL A 257 -1.86 6.68 9.32
CA VAL A 257 -3.28 6.68 9.72
C VAL A 257 -4.08 5.68 8.88
N ARG A 258 -3.90 5.69 7.55
CA ARG A 258 -4.59 4.76 6.64
C ARG A 258 -4.15 3.32 6.81
N GLY A 259 -2.86 3.07 7.02
CA GLY A 259 -2.32 1.73 7.31
C GLY A 259 -2.95 1.13 8.57
N VAL A 260 -3.08 1.92 9.63
CA VAL A 260 -3.80 1.54 10.86
C VAL A 260 -5.28 1.23 10.57
N GLN A 261 -5.96 2.06 9.78
CA GLN A 261 -7.35 1.83 9.38
C GLN A 261 -7.53 0.53 8.59
N LEU A 262 -6.62 0.23 7.66
CA LEU A 262 -6.64 -1.02 6.88
C LEU A 262 -6.51 -2.26 7.78
N LEU A 263 -5.76 -2.13 8.89
CA LEU A 263 -5.54 -3.21 9.85
C LEU A 263 -6.61 -3.30 10.95
N SER A 264 -7.42 -2.27 11.16
CA SER A 264 -8.31 -2.15 12.33
C SER A 264 -9.30 -3.30 12.50
N ARG A 265 -9.71 -3.94 11.41
CA ARG A 265 -10.65 -5.09 11.41
C ARG A 265 -9.98 -6.42 11.02
N ALA A 266 -8.68 -6.41 10.86
CA ALA A 266 -7.95 -7.61 10.47
C ALA A 266 -7.81 -8.57 11.67
N PRO A 267 -7.95 -9.88 11.47
CA PRO A 267 -7.71 -10.86 12.53
C PRO A 267 -6.21 -11.05 12.80
N GLY A 268 -5.86 -11.52 13.99
CA GLY A 268 -4.49 -11.91 14.32
C GLY A 268 -3.56 -10.75 14.65
N ARG A 269 -2.26 -10.95 14.44
CA ARG A 269 -1.22 -9.96 14.77
C ARG A 269 -1.13 -8.89 13.69
N ARG A 270 -1.44 -7.65 14.04
CA ARG A 270 -1.49 -6.52 13.12
C ARG A 270 -0.16 -5.80 13.10
N VAL A 271 0.42 -5.69 11.92
CA VAL A 271 1.74 -5.08 11.74
C VAL A 271 1.69 -4.09 10.57
N LEU A 272 2.14 -2.87 10.83
CA LEU A 272 2.39 -1.85 9.81
C LEU A 272 3.89 -1.65 9.68
N VAL A 273 4.44 -1.90 8.50
CA VAL A 273 5.84 -1.60 8.17
C VAL A 273 5.87 -0.47 7.17
N VAL A 274 6.54 0.63 7.51
CA VAL A 274 6.66 1.82 6.67
C VAL A 274 8.11 2.04 6.29
N PHE A 275 8.36 2.23 5.00
CA PHE A 275 9.66 2.59 4.44
C PHE A 275 9.61 3.98 3.86
N SER A 276 10.41 4.91 4.38
CA SER A 276 10.42 6.30 3.94
C SER A 276 11.74 6.96 4.30
N ASP A 277 12.07 8.06 3.63
CA ASP A 277 13.12 8.97 4.10
C ASP A 277 12.67 9.89 5.26
N GLY A 278 11.41 9.73 5.70
CA GLY A 278 10.85 10.39 6.87
C GLY A 278 10.45 11.86 6.70
N ASP A 279 10.57 12.41 5.51
CA ASP A 279 10.30 13.82 5.23
C ASP A 279 8.84 14.01 4.77
N ASP A 280 7.93 14.11 5.74
CA ASP A 280 6.51 14.38 5.45
C ASP A 280 6.30 15.81 4.93
N ARG A 281 5.80 15.92 3.70
CA ARG A 281 5.63 17.23 3.03
C ARG A 281 4.21 17.52 2.60
N THR A 282 3.39 16.51 2.44
CA THR A 282 2.09 16.66 1.78
C THR A 282 0.93 16.04 2.55
N SER A 283 1.17 15.51 3.76
CA SER A 283 0.09 14.98 4.59
C SER A 283 -0.92 16.05 4.99
N HIS A 284 -2.18 15.67 5.00
CA HIS A 284 -3.25 16.42 5.65
C HIS A 284 -3.34 16.08 7.15
N ALA A 285 -2.98 14.85 7.51
CA ALA A 285 -2.89 14.42 8.89
C ALA A 285 -1.70 15.10 9.60
N THR A 286 -1.91 15.42 10.87
CA THR A 286 -0.86 15.91 11.75
C THR A 286 -0.25 14.77 12.58
N ILE A 287 0.88 15.01 13.22
CA ILE A 287 1.47 14.05 14.17
C ILE A 287 0.46 13.67 15.27
N ALA A 288 -0.39 14.60 15.73
CA ALA A 288 -1.44 14.31 16.71
C ALA A 288 -2.51 13.34 16.18
N ASN A 289 -2.85 13.42 14.88
CA ASN A 289 -3.75 12.46 14.26
C ASN A 289 -3.13 11.06 14.23
N VAL A 290 -1.83 10.95 13.90
CA VAL A 290 -1.09 9.68 13.93
C VAL A 290 -1.05 9.11 15.34
N GLU A 291 -0.69 9.92 16.35
CA GLU A 291 -0.70 9.49 17.75
C GLU A 291 -2.08 9.00 18.21
N SER A 292 -3.13 9.71 17.83
CA SER A 292 -4.51 9.30 18.13
C SER A 292 -4.88 7.96 17.47
N ALA A 293 -4.52 7.79 16.21
CA ALA A 293 -4.72 6.54 15.48
C ALA A 293 -3.96 5.38 16.13
N MET A 294 -2.68 5.59 16.48
CA MET A 294 -1.86 4.58 17.13
C MET A 294 -2.37 4.19 18.52
N ARG A 295 -2.97 5.12 19.27
CA ARG A 295 -3.60 4.84 20.58
C ARG A 295 -4.90 4.04 20.47
N SER A 296 -5.57 4.10 19.34
CA SER A 296 -6.84 3.40 19.10
C SER A 296 -6.68 1.99 18.50
N THR A 297 -5.44 1.53 18.31
CA THR A 297 -5.14 0.25 17.66
C THR A 297 -4.19 -0.60 18.49
N ASP A 298 -4.17 -1.91 18.22
CA ASP A 298 -3.14 -2.85 18.68
C ASP A 298 -2.07 -3.12 17.60
N THR A 299 -2.07 -2.34 16.51
CA THR A 299 -1.10 -2.46 15.44
C THR A 299 0.30 -2.12 15.90
N THR A 300 1.26 -3.01 15.68
CA THR A 300 2.69 -2.75 15.89
C THR A 300 3.26 -2.02 14.69
N LEU A 301 3.89 -0.87 14.90
CA LEU A 301 4.50 -0.05 13.87
C LEU A 301 6.00 -0.30 13.78
N PHE A 302 6.47 -0.73 12.61
CA PHE A 302 7.88 -0.73 12.24
C PHE A 302 8.14 0.38 11.23
N MET A 303 9.20 1.14 11.43
CA MET A 303 9.63 2.15 10.46
C MET A 303 11.08 1.91 10.07
N VAL A 304 11.34 1.81 8.79
CA VAL A 304 12.68 1.85 8.22
C VAL A 304 12.87 3.25 7.65
N ALA A 305 13.62 4.07 8.38
CA ALA A 305 13.93 5.44 8.02
C ALA A 305 15.25 5.47 7.25
N LEU A 306 15.20 5.90 5.98
CA LEU A 306 16.35 5.95 5.08
C LEU A 306 16.89 7.39 4.97
N GLY A 307 18.20 7.53 4.81
CA GLY A 307 18.83 8.79 4.43
C GLY A 307 18.59 9.93 5.40
N ARG A 308 17.74 10.91 5.04
CA ARG A 308 17.42 12.07 5.90
C ARG A 308 16.71 11.66 7.19
N GLY A 309 15.72 10.79 7.10
CA GLY A 309 14.99 10.27 8.27
C GLY A 309 15.89 9.53 9.27
N ALA A 310 17.00 8.96 8.81
CA ALA A 310 17.99 8.33 9.67
C ALA A 310 18.97 9.33 10.31
N ARG A 311 19.27 10.45 9.64
CA ARG A 311 20.32 11.40 10.07
C ARG A 311 19.79 12.62 10.80
N GLU A 312 18.63 13.14 10.42
CA GLU A 312 18.07 14.35 11.04
C GLU A 312 17.46 14.04 12.41
N ALA A 313 18.01 14.63 13.46
CA ALA A 313 17.62 14.33 14.84
C ALA A 313 16.13 14.59 15.12
N GLN A 314 15.54 15.62 14.53
CA GLN A 314 14.14 15.97 14.71
C GLN A 314 13.21 14.92 14.10
N LEU A 315 13.46 14.50 12.84
CA LEU A 315 12.72 13.43 12.18
C LEU A 315 12.85 12.12 12.94
N ARG A 316 14.07 11.78 13.31
CA ARG A 316 14.39 10.56 14.08
C ARG A 316 13.64 10.54 15.43
N SER A 317 13.61 11.64 16.15
CA SER A 317 12.89 11.76 17.43
C SER A 317 11.37 11.60 17.25
N GLY A 318 10.78 12.22 16.22
CA GLY A 318 9.36 12.06 15.89
C GLY A 318 9.00 10.61 15.57
N ILE A 319 9.78 9.96 14.70
CA ILE A 319 9.62 8.55 14.35
C ILE A 319 9.73 7.68 15.63
N GLN A 320 10.74 7.89 16.47
CA GLN A 320 10.96 7.11 17.68
C GLN A 320 9.77 7.17 18.63
N ARG A 321 9.15 8.35 18.78
CA ARG A 321 7.96 8.52 19.65
C ARG A 321 6.77 7.67 19.17
N LEU A 322 6.49 7.69 17.87
CA LEU A 322 5.39 6.89 17.29
C LEU A 322 5.60 5.38 17.47
N ILE A 323 6.83 4.93 17.26
CA ILE A 323 7.19 3.52 17.38
C ILE A 323 7.06 3.03 18.81
N THR A 324 7.56 3.83 19.79
CA THR A 324 7.51 3.47 21.20
C THR A 324 6.08 3.26 21.69
N MET A 325 5.13 4.07 21.21
CA MET A 325 3.71 3.93 21.58
C MET A 325 3.12 2.58 21.14
N SER A 326 3.56 2.05 20.02
CA SER A 326 3.06 0.79 19.43
C SER A 326 3.78 -0.47 19.92
N GLY A 327 4.88 -0.31 20.67
CA GLY A 327 5.77 -1.41 21.01
C GLY A 327 6.59 -1.93 19.82
N GLY A 328 6.63 -1.21 18.73
CA GLY A 328 7.38 -1.54 17.52
C GLY A 328 8.85 -1.11 17.55
N ARG A 329 9.49 -1.06 16.39
CA ARG A 329 10.92 -0.72 16.26
C ARG A 329 11.18 0.19 15.08
N GLY A 330 12.06 1.17 15.26
CA GLY A 330 12.63 2.02 14.21
C GLY A 330 14.02 1.54 13.83
N LEU A 331 14.23 1.40 12.54
CA LEU A 331 15.51 1.07 11.95
C LEU A 331 15.97 2.27 11.14
N PHE A 332 17.09 2.84 11.54
CA PHE A 332 17.63 4.07 10.96
C PHE A 332 18.78 3.72 10.07
N VAL A 333 18.55 3.75 8.75
CA VAL A 333 19.46 3.27 7.71
C VAL A 333 20.04 4.49 6.96
N GLU A 334 21.31 4.78 7.15
CA GLU A 334 21.93 5.93 6.50
C GLU A 334 22.19 5.69 5.01
N LYS A 335 22.49 4.43 4.64
CA LYS A 335 22.83 4.03 3.28
C LYS A 335 21.90 2.90 2.82
N SER A 336 21.43 2.97 1.59
CA SER A 336 20.53 1.97 1.00
C SER A 336 21.09 0.54 0.95
N GLU A 337 22.43 0.39 1.01
CA GLU A 337 23.13 -0.90 1.06
C GLU A 337 22.77 -1.74 2.30
N HIS A 338 22.41 -1.09 3.43
CA HIS A 338 22.04 -1.74 4.69
C HIS A 338 20.54 -1.98 4.84
N LEU A 339 19.75 -1.72 3.80
CA LEU A 339 18.30 -1.97 3.84
C LEU A 339 17.98 -3.46 4.06
N GLU A 340 18.72 -4.35 3.45
CA GLU A 340 18.51 -5.80 3.59
C GLU A 340 18.69 -6.27 5.03
N ASP A 341 19.70 -5.76 5.73
CA ASP A 341 19.96 -6.09 7.14
C ASP A 341 18.80 -5.58 8.02
N ALA A 342 18.34 -4.36 7.76
CA ALA A 342 17.20 -3.78 8.48
C ALA A 342 15.92 -4.63 8.30
N PHE A 343 15.67 -5.14 7.10
CA PHE A 343 14.54 -6.03 6.84
C PHE A 343 14.69 -7.40 7.52
N ALA A 344 15.90 -7.97 7.49
CA ALA A 344 16.18 -9.22 8.18
C ALA A 344 15.94 -9.08 9.69
N ASP A 345 16.30 -7.94 10.26
CA ASP A 345 16.04 -7.60 11.67
C ASP A 345 14.52 -7.58 11.97
N ILE A 346 13.71 -7.00 11.08
CA ILE A 346 12.24 -6.99 11.26
C ILE A 346 11.70 -8.42 11.21
N VAL A 347 12.08 -9.22 10.22
CA VAL A 347 11.64 -10.63 10.10
C VAL A 347 12.01 -11.42 11.34
N ASN A 348 13.26 -11.26 11.80
CA ASN A 348 13.72 -11.93 13.01
C ASN A 348 12.91 -11.51 14.24
N GLU A 349 12.62 -10.23 14.39
CA GLU A 349 11.80 -9.75 15.49
C GLU A 349 10.35 -10.27 15.40
N LEU A 350 9.71 -10.20 14.23
CA LEU A 350 8.35 -10.71 14.01
C LEU A 350 8.23 -12.21 14.34
N SER A 351 9.31 -12.96 14.11
CA SER A 351 9.37 -14.40 14.41
C SER A 351 9.60 -14.70 15.88
N ASN A 352 9.96 -13.70 16.71
CA ASN A 352 10.30 -13.85 18.12
C ASN A 352 9.38 -13.08 19.08
N GLN A 353 8.19 -12.74 18.64
CA GLN A 353 7.18 -12.05 19.42
C GLN A 353 6.28 -13.03 20.17
N TYR A 354 5.94 -12.68 21.40
CA TYR A 354 4.89 -13.31 22.17
C TYR A 354 3.57 -12.57 21.97
N LEU A 355 2.49 -13.32 21.76
CA LEU A 355 1.15 -12.79 21.73
C LEU A 355 0.46 -13.08 23.04
N ILE A 356 0.08 -12.03 23.76
CA ILE A 356 -0.53 -12.12 25.08
C ILE A 356 -1.92 -11.48 24.99
N GLY A 357 -2.93 -12.22 25.45
CA GLY A 357 -4.29 -11.70 25.55
C GLY A 357 -4.80 -11.79 26.99
N TYR A 358 -5.47 -10.77 27.45
CA TYR A 358 -6.16 -10.75 28.73
C TYR A 358 -7.50 -10.04 28.61
N GLN A 359 -8.42 -10.37 29.51
CA GLN A 359 -9.65 -9.64 29.66
C GLN A 359 -9.47 -8.62 30.78
N SER A 360 -9.68 -7.34 30.47
CA SER A 360 -9.53 -6.28 31.45
C SER A 360 -10.49 -6.47 32.62
N THR A 361 -9.98 -6.33 33.85
CA THR A 361 -10.81 -6.28 35.05
C THR A 361 -11.56 -4.95 35.21
N ASN A 362 -11.15 -3.91 34.44
CA ASN A 362 -11.82 -2.62 34.40
C ASN A 362 -12.85 -2.59 33.27
N ASN A 363 -14.11 -2.82 33.61
CA ASN A 363 -15.22 -2.91 32.64
C ASN A 363 -15.77 -1.54 32.17
N LYS A 364 -15.19 -0.41 32.57
CA LYS A 364 -15.64 0.91 32.15
C LYS A 364 -15.43 1.11 30.67
N ARG A 365 -16.46 1.53 29.95
CA ARG A 365 -16.43 1.88 28.53
C ARG A 365 -16.46 3.39 28.38
N ASP A 366 -15.38 4.04 28.82
CA ASP A 366 -15.30 5.51 28.95
C ASP A 366 -14.36 6.17 27.95
N GLY A 367 -13.76 5.37 27.04
CA GLY A 367 -12.77 5.87 26.08
C GLY A 367 -11.46 6.35 26.70
N SER A 368 -11.24 6.09 28.01
CA SER A 368 -10.01 6.49 28.69
C SER A 368 -8.79 5.71 28.20
N TRP A 369 -7.61 6.29 28.37
CA TRP A 369 -6.36 5.59 28.17
C TRP A 369 -6.10 4.65 29.33
N ARG A 370 -5.64 3.44 29.04
CA ARG A 370 -5.23 2.43 30.01
C ARG A 370 -3.79 2.04 29.76
N GLU A 371 -2.95 2.22 30.76
CA GLU A 371 -1.54 1.89 30.70
C GLU A 371 -1.33 0.38 30.84
N ILE A 372 -0.46 -0.19 30.00
CA ILE A 372 -0.08 -1.61 30.05
C ILE A 372 1.40 -1.71 30.42
N THR A 373 1.70 -2.51 31.41
CA THR A 373 3.07 -2.90 31.76
C THR A 373 3.19 -4.42 31.70
N ILE A 374 4.24 -4.90 30.99
CA ILE A 374 4.55 -6.33 30.90
C ILE A 374 5.98 -6.52 31.42
N ALA A 375 6.18 -7.54 32.27
CA ALA A 375 7.47 -7.89 32.83
C ALA A 375 7.67 -9.42 32.83
N VAL A 376 8.94 -9.84 32.87
CA VAL A 376 9.38 -11.20 33.15
C VAL A 376 10.21 -11.15 34.44
N PRO A 377 9.56 -11.29 35.61
CA PRO A 377 10.22 -11.11 36.91
C PRO A 377 11.37 -12.08 37.14
N GLY A 378 12.41 -11.64 37.85
CA GLY A 378 13.53 -12.47 38.27
C GLY A 378 14.55 -12.83 37.18
N SER A 379 14.36 -12.36 35.95
CA SER A 379 15.21 -12.74 34.82
C SER A 379 16.23 -11.65 34.40
N GLY A 380 16.01 -10.40 34.80
CA GLY A 380 16.78 -9.26 34.27
C GLY A 380 16.52 -8.93 32.82
N HIS A 381 15.58 -9.60 32.17
CA HIS A 381 15.22 -9.37 30.77
C HIS A 381 14.46 -8.07 30.60
N SER A 382 14.70 -7.41 29.47
CA SER A 382 13.90 -6.25 29.04
C SER A 382 12.70 -6.74 28.21
N VAL A 383 11.55 -6.13 28.45
CA VAL A 383 10.32 -6.41 27.69
C VAL A 383 9.88 -5.17 26.96
N ARG A 384 9.65 -5.29 25.64
CA ARG A 384 9.10 -4.23 24.81
C ARG A 384 7.72 -4.64 24.31
N ALA A 385 6.73 -3.79 24.59
CA ALA A 385 5.33 -3.94 24.21
C ALA A 385 4.70 -2.56 23.99
N ARG A 386 3.47 -2.52 23.50
CA ARG A 386 2.73 -1.25 23.49
C ARG A 386 2.49 -0.72 24.90
N GLN A 387 2.51 0.59 25.05
CA GLN A 387 2.40 1.25 26.36
C GLN A 387 0.98 1.26 26.94
N GLY A 388 -0.03 0.98 26.14
CA GLY A 388 -1.41 1.00 26.58
C GLY A 388 -2.39 0.96 25.41
N TYR A 389 -3.64 1.20 25.73
CA TYR A 389 -4.73 1.26 24.73
C TYR A 389 -5.84 2.20 25.21
N ARG A 390 -6.69 2.59 24.28
CA ARG A 390 -7.89 3.35 24.59
C ARG A 390 -9.04 2.38 24.85
N ALA A 391 -9.65 2.44 26.03
CA ALA A 391 -10.83 1.64 26.35
C ALA A 391 -11.95 1.90 25.32
N PRO A 392 -12.83 0.93 25.05
CA PRO A 392 -14.01 1.18 24.23
C PRO A 392 -14.80 2.37 24.77
N GLY A 393 -15.27 3.25 23.89
CA GLY A 393 -16.20 4.29 24.26
C GLY A 393 -17.60 3.71 24.51
N GLY A 394 -18.38 4.28 25.43
CA GLY A 394 -19.80 4.00 25.51
C GLY A 394 -20.50 4.47 24.22
N SER A 395 -21.34 3.61 23.63
CA SER A 395 -22.24 3.98 22.53
C SER A 395 -23.36 4.86 23.01
#